data_7ec0bbb9d44078b2d110ca70e51ade8c
#
_entry.id   7ec0bbb9d44078b2d110ca70e51ade8c
#
_cell.length_a   1.000
_cell.length_b   1.000
_cell.length_c   1.000
_cell.angle_alpha   90.00
_cell.angle_beta   90.00
_cell.angle_gamma   90.00
#
_symmetry.space_group_name_H-M   'P 1'
#
loop_
_entity.id
_entity.type
_entity.pdbx_description
1 polymer ?
#
loop_
_entity_poly.entity_id
_entity_poly.type
_entity_poly.pdbx_seq_one_letter_code
_entity_poly.pdbx_strand_id
1 'polypeptide(L)'
;MKKKGYYEYSNGIYPRKLWVHIGRDLDELIDSCFDGCDYSDVDYCGATYDAATRKDNDSYGVLVSFKCLKDMTMNVCCHEASHACDAIEDAIGMKHGGESSAYLIGWIASCINKARLGIGDFVE
;
A
#
# COMPACT_ATOMS: atom_id res chain seq x y z
N MET A 1 -6.02 -21.90 -3.20
CA MET A 1 -6.77 -20.94 -4.04
C MET A 1 -6.32 -19.52 -3.72
N LYS A 2 -5.97 -18.75 -4.74
CA LYS A 2 -5.57 -17.36 -4.53
C LYS A 2 -6.78 -16.51 -4.15
N LYS A 3 -6.65 -15.75 -3.07
CA LYS A 3 -7.63 -14.74 -2.71
C LYS A 3 -7.47 -13.53 -3.62
N LYS A 4 -8.57 -12.99 -4.13
CA LYS A 4 -8.60 -11.73 -4.85
C LYS A 4 -9.01 -10.62 -3.89
N GLY A 5 -8.22 -9.59 -3.80
CA GLY A 5 -8.48 -8.46 -2.92
C GLY A 5 -7.20 -7.85 -2.39
N TYR A 6 -7.29 -7.23 -1.24
CA TYR A 6 -6.18 -6.50 -0.65
C TYR A 6 -6.31 -6.47 0.87
N TYR A 7 -5.18 -6.22 1.55
CA TYR A 7 -5.17 -6.02 3.00
C TYR A 7 -5.30 -4.55 3.33
N GLU A 8 -6.06 -4.24 4.37
CA GLU A 8 -6.24 -2.86 4.85
C GLU A 8 -5.66 -2.72 6.25
N TYR A 9 -4.86 -1.67 6.44
CA TYR A 9 -4.24 -1.35 7.72
C TYR A 9 -4.49 0.10 8.09
N SER A 10 -4.77 0.36 9.38
CA SER A 10 -4.94 1.69 9.94
C SER A 10 -4.01 1.85 11.13
N ASN A 11 -3.27 2.97 11.22
CA ASN A 11 -2.39 3.19 12.36
C ASN A 11 -3.05 3.90 13.54
N GLY A 12 -4.23 4.45 13.35
CA GLY A 12 -4.97 5.13 14.41
C GLY A 12 -4.51 6.56 14.71
N ILE A 13 -3.42 7.02 14.11
CA ILE A 13 -2.88 8.37 14.32
C ILE A 13 -3.11 9.25 13.10
N TYR A 14 -2.77 8.75 11.92
CA TYR A 14 -2.90 9.50 10.68
C TYR A 14 -4.18 9.10 9.94
N PRO A 15 -4.91 10.07 9.35
CA PRO A 15 -6.19 9.80 8.67
C PRO A 15 -5.98 9.24 7.26
N ARG A 16 -5.08 8.27 7.12
CA ARG A 16 -4.80 7.62 5.84
C ARG A 16 -4.68 6.13 6.07
N LYS A 17 -5.37 5.36 5.24
CA LYS A 17 -5.26 3.91 5.22
C LYS A 17 -4.02 3.49 4.46
N LEU A 18 -3.54 2.30 4.76
CA LEU A 18 -2.54 1.62 3.94
C LEU A 18 -3.18 0.35 3.39
N TRP A 19 -3.18 0.21 2.08
CA TRP A 19 -3.68 -1.00 1.41
C TRP A 19 -2.52 -1.72 0.75
N VAL A 20 -2.48 -3.04 0.93
CA VAL A 20 -1.44 -3.88 0.34
C VAL A 20 -2.09 -4.95 -0.52
N HIS A 21 -1.79 -4.94 -1.80
CA HIS A 21 -2.26 -5.90 -2.78
C HIS A 21 -1.10 -6.78 -3.23
N ILE A 22 -1.35 -8.09 -3.32
CA ILE A 22 -0.38 -9.05 -3.83
C ILE A 22 -1.07 -9.87 -4.90
N GLY A 23 -0.69 -9.67 -6.15
CA GLY A 23 -1.30 -10.38 -7.27
C GLY A 23 -1.02 -9.72 -8.61
N ARG A 24 -1.37 -10.42 -9.68
CA ARG A 24 -1.19 -9.93 -11.05
C ARG A 24 -2.43 -9.23 -11.61
N ASP A 25 -3.46 -9.11 -10.80
CA ASP A 25 -4.76 -8.54 -11.16
C ASP A 25 -4.91 -7.08 -10.71
N LEU A 26 -3.81 -6.33 -10.67
CA LEU A 26 -3.81 -4.95 -10.18
C LEU A 26 -4.75 -4.04 -10.97
N ASP A 27 -4.75 -4.15 -12.30
CA ASP A 27 -5.60 -3.29 -13.15
C ASP A 27 -7.08 -3.55 -12.88
N GLU A 28 -7.46 -4.82 -12.71
CA GLU A 28 -8.82 -5.20 -12.33
C GLU A 28 -9.19 -4.65 -10.96
N LEU A 29 -8.26 -4.72 -10.02
CA LEU A 29 -8.46 -4.21 -8.66
C LEU A 29 -8.68 -2.68 -8.67
N ILE A 30 -7.86 -1.96 -9.41
CA ILE A 30 -7.97 -0.50 -9.56
C ILE A 30 -9.32 -0.14 -10.15
N ASP A 31 -9.73 -0.81 -11.22
CA ASP A 31 -11.03 -0.57 -11.85
C ASP A 31 -12.18 -0.78 -10.89
N SER A 32 -12.12 -1.84 -10.08
CA SER A 32 -13.24 -2.25 -9.24
C SER A 32 -13.29 -1.51 -7.91
N CYS A 33 -12.15 -1.15 -7.34
CA CYS A 33 -12.06 -0.78 -5.92
C CYS A 33 -11.50 0.61 -5.64
N PHE A 34 -10.71 1.19 -6.53
CA PHE A 34 -9.99 2.44 -6.24
C PHE A 34 -10.12 3.48 -7.32
N ASP A 35 -10.24 4.74 -6.87
CA ASP A 35 -10.08 5.94 -7.69
C ASP A 35 -8.71 6.56 -7.40
N GLY A 36 -8.21 7.38 -8.33
CA GLY A 36 -6.95 8.10 -8.17
C GLY A 36 -5.72 7.27 -8.48
N CYS A 37 -5.88 6.11 -9.07
CA CYS A 37 -4.77 5.23 -9.46
C CYS A 37 -4.72 5.08 -10.97
N ASP A 38 -3.53 5.25 -11.54
CA ASP A 38 -3.31 5.03 -12.97
C ASP A 38 -2.88 3.58 -13.21
N TYR A 39 -3.21 3.06 -14.39
CA TYR A 39 -2.77 1.73 -14.78
C TYR A 39 -1.26 1.71 -15.00
N SER A 40 -0.65 0.58 -14.67
CA SER A 40 0.76 0.36 -14.97
C SER A 40 0.87 -0.43 -16.28
N ASP A 41 1.49 0.18 -17.28
CA ASP A 41 1.78 -0.48 -18.55
C ASP A 41 3.13 -1.20 -18.52
N VAL A 42 3.87 -1.09 -17.42
CA VAL A 42 5.22 -1.61 -17.29
C VAL A 42 5.23 -2.79 -16.33
N ASP A 43 6.05 -3.77 -16.63
CA ASP A 43 6.28 -4.88 -15.71
C ASP A 43 6.92 -4.35 -14.42
N TYR A 44 6.36 -4.71 -13.26
CA TYR A 44 6.77 -4.18 -11.97
C TYR A 44 6.94 -5.30 -10.95
N CYS A 45 7.85 -5.10 -10.00
CA CYS A 45 7.94 -5.95 -8.81
C CYS A 45 7.08 -5.39 -7.70
N GLY A 46 7.08 -4.06 -7.55
CA GLY A 46 6.22 -3.34 -6.62
C GLY A 46 5.83 -1.99 -7.17
N ALA A 47 4.70 -1.46 -6.72
CA ALA A 47 4.19 -0.15 -7.12
C ALA A 47 3.47 0.51 -5.95
N THR A 48 3.58 1.84 -5.85
CA THR A 48 2.90 2.63 -4.82
C THR A 48 2.07 3.71 -5.48
N TYR A 49 0.79 3.77 -5.12
CA TYR A 49 -0.16 4.80 -5.55
C TYR A 49 -0.42 5.72 -4.36
N ASP A 50 0.03 6.96 -4.47
CA ASP A 50 0.13 7.91 -3.35
C ASP A 50 -1.19 8.55 -2.94
N ALA A 51 -2.20 8.51 -3.78
CA ALA A 51 -3.48 9.16 -3.52
C ALA A 51 -4.65 8.29 -3.99
N ALA A 52 -4.85 7.17 -3.32
CA ALA A 52 -5.92 6.23 -3.65
C ALA A 52 -7.16 6.50 -2.79
N THR A 53 -8.33 6.27 -3.36
CA THR A 53 -9.61 6.39 -2.66
C THR A 53 -10.42 5.13 -2.91
N ARG A 54 -10.92 4.50 -1.86
CA ARG A 54 -11.84 3.35 -2.00
C ARG A 54 -13.17 3.82 -2.57
N LYS A 55 -13.64 3.14 -3.60
CA LYS A 55 -14.91 3.49 -4.26
C LYS A 55 -16.12 3.24 -3.37
N ASP A 56 -16.06 2.23 -2.51
CA ASP A 56 -17.21 1.80 -1.72
C ASP A 56 -17.48 2.66 -0.48
N ASN A 57 -16.46 3.33 0.07
CA ASN A 57 -16.62 4.10 1.30
C ASN A 57 -15.88 5.44 1.31
N ASP A 58 -15.27 5.82 0.19
CA ASP A 58 -14.52 7.09 0.04
C ASP A 58 -13.35 7.26 1.01
N SER A 59 -12.82 6.18 1.57
CA SER A 59 -11.63 6.24 2.41
C SER A 59 -10.40 6.62 1.60
N TYR A 60 -9.57 7.49 2.15
CA TYR A 60 -8.31 7.93 1.54
C TYR A 60 -7.14 7.13 2.06
N GLY A 61 -6.18 6.86 1.20
CA GLY A 61 -4.99 6.15 1.62
C GLY A 61 -3.97 5.96 0.51
N VAL A 62 -3.06 5.06 0.78
CA VAL A 62 -1.97 4.69 -0.12
C VAL A 62 -2.14 3.21 -0.47
N LEU A 63 -2.12 2.91 -1.76
CA LEU A 63 -2.16 1.53 -2.26
C LEU A 63 -0.75 1.11 -2.66
N VAL A 64 -0.28 0.03 -2.05
CA VAL A 64 0.99 -0.61 -2.41
C VAL A 64 0.67 -1.98 -3.01
N SER A 65 1.22 -2.28 -4.17
CA SER A 65 0.97 -3.54 -4.85
C SER A 65 2.27 -4.25 -5.17
N PHE A 66 2.25 -5.57 -4.98
CA PHE A 66 3.34 -6.47 -5.39
C PHE A 66 2.76 -7.51 -6.33
N LYS A 67 3.51 -7.85 -7.38
CA LYS A 67 3.05 -8.79 -8.40
C LYS A 67 2.83 -10.19 -7.83
N CYS A 68 3.74 -10.64 -6.97
CA CYS A 68 3.67 -11.95 -6.33
C CYS A 68 4.56 -11.97 -5.08
N LEU A 69 4.39 -13.01 -4.25
CA LEU A 69 5.17 -13.15 -3.02
C LEU A 69 6.69 -13.21 -3.30
N LYS A 70 7.08 -13.80 -4.41
CA LYS A 70 8.49 -13.93 -4.80
C LYS A 70 9.15 -12.57 -5.01
N ASP A 71 8.39 -11.59 -5.48
CA ASP A 71 8.89 -10.23 -5.72
C ASP A 71 8.99 -9.39 -4.45
N MET A 72 8.44 -9.86 -3.34
CA MET A 72 8.47 -9.16 -2.05
C MET A 72 9.78 -9.40 -1.32
N THR A 73 10.88 -9.04 -1.96
CA THR A 73 12.20 -9.02 -1.32
C THR A 73 12.28 -7.86 -0.34
N MET A 74 13.22 -7.92 0.58
CA MET A 74 13.43 -6.82 1.52
C MET A 74 13.69 -5.49 0.79
N ASN A 75 14.49 -5.53 -0.27
CA ASN A 75 14.79 -4.35 -1.08
C ASN A 75 13.50 -3.74 -1.67
N VAL A 76 12.69 -4.54 -2.34
CA VAL A 76 11.44 -4.07 -2.96
C VAL A 76 10.46 -3.59 -1.91
N CYS A 77 10.28 -4.31 -0.82
CA CYS A 77 9.37 -3.92 0.26
C CYS A 77 9.78 -2.59 0.89
N CYS A 78 11.06 -2.39 1.16
CA CYS A 78 11.57 -1.14 1.73
C CYS A 78 11.45 0.02 0.75
N HIS A 79 11.70 -0.23 -0.53
CA HIS A 79 11.54 0.76 -1.59
C HIS A 79 10.10 1.29 -1.63
N GLU A 80 9.12 0.38 -1.66
CA GLU A 80 7.70 0.78 -1.68
C GLU A 80 7.26 1.39 -0.34
N ALA A 81 7.78 0.91 0.78
CA ALA A 81 7.50 1.50 2.09
C ALA A 81 7.98 2.95 2.17
N SER A 82 9.11 3.27 1.57
CA SER A 82 9.62 4.64 1.50
C SER A 82 8.68 5.55 0.72
N HIS A 83 8.21 5.11 -0.45
CA HIS A 83 7.23 5.87 -1.24
C HIS A 83 5.92 6.07 -0.46
N ALA A 84 5.43 5.02 0.19
CA ALA A 84 4.19 5.11 0.98
C ALA A 84 4.35 6.08 2.16
N CYS A 85 5.50 6.08 2.81
CA CYS A 85 5.80 7.02 3.90
C CYS A 85 5.76 8.47 3.40
N ASP A 86 6.43 8.75 2.30
CA ASP A 86 6.42 10.08 1.69
C ASP A 86 5.01 10.52 1.32
N ALA A 87 4.22 9.62 0.75
CA ALA A 87 2.84 9.89 0.35
C ALA A 87 1.96 10.27 1.55
N ILE A 88 2.06 9.54 2.65
CA ILE A 88 1.28 9.82 3.86
C ILE A 88 1.71 11.16 4.45
N GLU A 89 3.02 11.41 4.54
CA GLU A 89 3.56 12.65 5.08
C GLU A 89 3.13 13.86 4.26
N ASP A 90 3.19 13.75 2.93
CA ASP A 90 2.73 14.82 2.03
C ASP A 90 1.24 15.09 2.20
N ALA A 91 0.43 14.03 2.33
CA ALA A 91 -1.01 14.16 2.45
C ALA A 91 -1.46 14.90 3.73
N ILE A 92 -0.70 14.77 4.81
CA ILE A 92 -1.03 15.38 6.10
C ILE A 92 -0.17 16.61 6.42
N GLY A 93 0.68 17.03 5.49
CA GLY A 93 1.55 18.20 5.67
C GLY A 93 2.69 18.00 6.67
N MET A 94 3.12 16.77 6.86
CA MET A 94 4.17 16.41 7.79
C MET A 94 5.54 16.50 7.12
N LYS A 95 6.52 17.01 7.83
CA LYS A 95 7.89 17.14 7.32
C LYS A 95 8.54 15.75 7.19
N HIS A 96 9.23 15.53 6.07
CA HIS A 96 9.99 14.30 5.84
C HIS A 96 11.24 14.24 6.71
N GLY A 97 11.60 13.02 7.11
CA GLY A 97 12.82 12.74 7.85
C GLY A 97 12.63 12.78 9.37
N GLY A 98 13.68 12.39 10.09
CA GLY A 98 13.68 12.34 11.54
C GLY A 98 12.95 11.14 12.13
N GLU A 99 12.70 11.21 13.43
CA GLU A 99 12.09 10.10 14.19
C GLU A 99 10.66 9.77 13.72
N SER A 100 9.86 10.80 13.41
CA SER A 100 8.49 10.58 12.94
C SER A 100 8.46 9.72 11.69
N SER A 101 9.30 10.02 10.71
CA SER A 101 9.41 9.25 9.48
C SER A 101 9.91 7.84 9.75
N ALA A 102 10.88 7.69 10.64
CA ALA A 102 11.43 6.38 11.00
C ALA A 102 10.34 5.47 11.58
N TYR A 103 9.53 5.98 12.51
CA TYR A 103 8.42 5.22 13.08
C TYR A 103 7.36 4.88 12.02
N LEU A 104 7.04 5.82 11.14
CA LEU A 104 6.04 5.60 10.09
C LEU A 104 6.52 4.56 9.09
N ILE A 105 7.75 4.66 8.62
CA ILE A 105 8.34 3.66 7.70
C ILE A 105 8.34 2.28 8.35
N GLY A 106 8.71 2.20 9.62
CA GLY A 106 8.71 0.93 10.36
C GLY A 106 7.33 0.30 10.42
N TRP A 107 6.30 1.11 10.69
CA TRP A 107 4.93 0.62 10.69
C TRP A 107 4.49 0.13 9.30
N ILE A 108 4.79 0.89 8.25
CA ILE A 108 4.44 0.51 6.88
C ILE A 108 5.14 -0.79 6.49
N ALA A 109 6.44 -0.90 6.75
CA ALA A 109 7.20 -2.11 6.45
C ALA A 109 6.63 -3.32 7.21
N SER A 110 6.22 -3.13 8.45
CA SER A 110 5.57 -4.17 9.27
C SER A 110 4.25 -4.61 8.64
N CYS A 111 3.43 -3.67 8.17
CA CYS A 111 2.16 -3.98 7.49
C CYS A 111 2.40 -4.77 6.20
N ILE A 112 3.38 -4.36 5.39
CA ILE A 112 3.74 -5.07 4.16
C ILE A 112 4.16 -6.50 4.49
N ASN A 113 4.97 -6.69 5.52
CA ASN A 113 5.38 -8.02 5.96
C ASN A 113 4.20 -8.85 6.46
N LYS A 114 3.27 -8.24 7.20
CA LYS A 114 2.05 -8.93 7.63
C LYS A 114 1.23 -9.39 6.44
N ALA A 115 1.05 -8.54 5.42
CA ALA A 115 0.35 -8.92 4.19
C ALA A 115 1.03 -10.09 3.50
N ARG A 116 2.37 -10.07 3.44
CA ARG A 116 3.15 -11.18 2.89
C ARG A 116 2.86 -12.50 3.61
N LEU A 117 2.65 -12.43 4.92
CA LEU A 117 2.35 -13.59 5.78
C LEU A 117 0.86 -13.91 5.86
N GLY A 118 0.01 -13.15 5.20
CA GLY A 118 -1.44 -13.36 5.23
C GLY A 118 -2.11 -12.88 6.51
N ILE A 119 -1.54 -11.90 7.19
CA ILE A 119 -2.04 -11.37 8.47
C ILE A 119 -2.64 -9.98 8.26
N GLY A 120 -3.87 -9.77 8.72
CA GLY A 120 -4.54 -8.48 8.66
C GLY A 120 -5.96 -8.58 8.13
N ASP A 121 -6.61 -7.43 8.00
CA ASP A 121 -7.98 -7.33 7.48
C ASP A 121 -7.97 -7.44 5.96
N PHE A 122 -8.46 -8.55 5.46
CA PHE A 122 -8.51 -8.81 4.03
C PHE A 122 -9.84 -8.37 3.45
N VAL A 123 -9.79 -7.54 2.41
CA VAL A 123 -10.98 -7.02 1.69
C VAL A 123 -11.04 -7.72 0.33
N GLU A 124 -12.10 -8.41 0.08
CA GLU A 124 -12.35 -9.12 -1.18
C GLU A 124 -13.04 -8.25 -2.21
#